data_b002fb72d379460e64b6a0b362a599fb
#
_entry.id   b002fb72d379460e64b6a0b362a599fb
#
_cell.length_a   1.000
_cell.length_b   1.000
_cell.length_c   1.000
_cell.angle_alpha   90.00
_cell.angle_beta   90.00
_cell.angle_gamma   90.00
#
_symmetry.space_group_name_H-M   'P 1'
#
loop_
_entity.id
_entity.type
_entity.pdbx_description
1 polymer ?
#
loop_
_entity_poly.entity_id
_entity_poly.type
_entity_poly.pdbx_seq_one_letter_code
_entity_poly.pdbx_strand_id
1 'polypeptide(L)' 'MLRVRIVPCAKLARNSKIGRDGGQVALPDGCRVRDLIQEVGLFEEEVRRVMVNGRRARLDTSLHRDDIVQLEG' A
#
# COMPACT_ATOMS: atom_id res chain seq x y z
N MET A 1 12.90 -0.16 11.21
CA MET A 1 12.11 -0.56 10.06
C MET A 1 10.64 -0.29 10.27
N LEU A 2 9.98 0.14 9.23
CA LEU A 2 8.56 0.49 9.25
C LEU A 2 7.74 -0.72 8.80
N ARG A 3 6.75 -1.10 9.57
CA ARG A 3 5.80 -2.14 9.18
C ARG A 3 4.44 -1.54 8.96
N VAL A 4 3.86 -1.82 7.81
CA VAL A 4 2.51 -1.38 7.48
C VAL A 4 1.69 -2.58 7.04
N ARG A 5 0.37 -2.50 7.23
CA ARG A 5 -0.54 -3.50 6.71
C ARG A 5 -1.12 -2.97 5.40
N ILE A 6 -1.13 -3.82 4.38
CA ILE A 6 -1.70 -3.46 3.09
C ILE A 6 -2.94 -4.30 2.82
N VAL A 7 -3.99 -3.65 2.33
CA VAL A 7 -5.24 -4.31 1.97
C VAL A 7 -5.54 -3.94 0.52
N PRO A 8 -5.15 -4.76 -0.46
CA PRO A 8 -5.45 -4.50 -1.86
C PRO A 8 -6.88 -4.94 -2.19
N CYS A 9 -7.50 -4.29 -3.16
CA CYS A 9 -8.75 -4.81 -3.70
C CYS A 9 -8.47 -6.07 -4.52
N ALA A 10 -9.51 -6.85 -4.84
CA ALA A 10 -9.34 -8.12 -5.54
C ALA A 10 -8.60 -7.97 -6.86
N LYS A 11 -8.86 -6.89 -7.59
CA LYS A 11 -8.20 -6.62 -8.87
C LYS A 11 -6.70 -6.40 -8.70
N LEU A 12 -6.32 -5.63 -7.69
CA LEU A 12 -4.90 -5.34 -7.42
C LEU A 12 -4.20 -6.54 -6.79
N ALA A 13 -4.89 -7.31 -5.99
CA ALA A 13 -4.31 -8.49 -5.35
C ALA A 13 -3.79 -9.49 -6.37
N ARG A 14 -4.41 -9.59 -7.53
CA ARG A 14 -3.97 -10.50 -8.60
C ARG A 14 -2.62 -10.11 -9.17
N ASN A 15 -2.28 -8.83 -9.13
CA ASN A 15 -1.07 -8.30 -9.73
C ASN A 15 0.02 -8.01 -8.70
N SER A 16 -0.28 -8.21 -7.42
CA SER A 16 0.67 -7.91 -6.36
C SER A 16 1.24 -9.18 -5.74
N LYS A 17 2.30 -9.03 -4.98
CA LYS A 17 2.91 -10.13 -4.25
C LYS A 17 2.14 -10.53 -3.00
N ILE A 18 1.14 -9.76 -2.60
CA ILE A 18 0.47 -9.92 -1.29
C ILE A 18 -0.81 -10.67 -1.48
N GLY A 19 -1.47 -11.01 -2.21
CA GLY A 19 -2.71 -11.78 -2.28
C GLY A 19 -3.92 -11.04 -1.70
N ARG A 20 -5.05 -11.72 -1.72
CA ARG A 20 -6.36 -11.11 -1.41
C ARG A 20 -6.51 -10.63 0.02
N ASP A 21 -5.94 -11.36 0.94
CA ASP A 21 -6.13 -11.07 2.36
C ASP A 21 -5.21 -9.95 2.84
N GLY A 22 -4.38 -9.44 1.92
CA GLY A 22 -3.40 -8.44 2.28
C GLY A 22 -2.26 -9.04 3.05
N GLY A 23 -1.58 -8.22 3.83
CA GLY A 23 -0.46 -8.68 4.62
C GLY A 23 0.34 -7.53 5.18
N GLN A 24 1.39 -7.87 5.90
CA GLN A 24 2.31 -6.89 6.44
C GLN A 24 3.52 -6.75 5.53
N VAL A 25 3.96 -5.53 5.35
CA VAL A 25 5.13 -5.22 4.55
C VAL A 25 6.11 -4.43 5.39
N ALA A 26 7.36 -4.83 5.37
CA ALA A 26 8.43 -4.09 6.03
C ALA A 26 9.09 -3.16 5.01
N LEU A 27 9.23 -1.90 5.39
CA LEU A 27 9.79 -0.86 4.53
C LEU A 27 10.85 -0.09 5.30
N PRO A 28 11.79 0.56 4.60
CA PRO A 28 12.68 1.51 5.25
C PRO A 28 11.90 2.68 5.83
N ASP A 29 12.40 3.25 6.92
CA ASP A 29 11.77 4.42 7.51
C ASP A 29 11.77 5.58 6.51
N GLY A 30 10.70 6.38 6.53
CA GLY A 30 10.55 7.50 5.62
C GLY A 30 9.92 7.16 4.28
N CYS A 31 9.47 5.94 4.10
CA CYS A 31 8.79 5.54 2.87
C CYS A 31 7.45 6.24 2.72
N ARG A 32 7.04 6.39 1.48
CA ARG A 32 5.76 6.99 1.11
C ARG A 32 4.89 5.94 0.45
N VAL A 33 3.63 6.28 0.22
CA VAL A 33 2.68 5.37 -0.42
C VAL A 33 3.22 4.83 -1.75
N ARG A 34 3.84 5.68 -2.57
CA ARG A 34 4.40 5.23 -3.86
C ARG A 34 5.47 4.15 -3.68
N ASP A 35 6.27 4.25 -2.63
CA ASP A 35 7.30 3.26 -2.36
C ASP A 35 6.67 1.92 -2.00
N LEU A 36 5.59 1.95 -1.24
CA LEU A 36 4.85 0.74 -0.89
C LEU A 36 4.26 0.08 -2.14
N ILE A 37 3.67 0.86 -3.02
CA ILE A 37 3.08 0.35 -4.26
C ILE A 37 4.13 -0.38 -5.09
N GLN A 38 5.31 0.20 -5.22
CA GLN A 38 6.41 -0.42 -5.94
C GLN A 38 6.90 -1.70 -5.25
N GLU A 39 6.99 -1.65 -3.93
CA GLU A 39 7.48 -2.80 -3.16
C GLU A 39 6.58 -4.03 -3.32
N VAL A 40 5.28 -3.83 -3.44
CA VAL A 40 4.36 -4.95 -3.61
C VAL A 40 4.17 -5.36 -5.07
N GLY A 41 4.90 -4.75 -5.97
CA GLY A 41 4.89 -5.15 -7.38
C GLY A 41 3.79 -4.54 -8.21
N LEU A 42 3.19 -3.45 -7.77
CA LEU A 42 2.16 -2.74 -8.51
C LEU A 42 2.74 -1.51 -9.20
N PHE A 43 2.05 -1.05 -10.23
CA PHE A 43 2.33 0.22 -10.88
C PHE A 43 1.41 1.29 -10.34
N GLU A 44 1.90 2.52 -10.25
CA GLU A 44 1.09 3.65 -9.78
C GLU A 44 -0.18 3.82 -10.60
N GLU A 45 -0.11 3.57 -11.90
CA GLU A 45 -1.25 3.71 -12.80
C GLU A 45 -2.38 2.72 -12.52
N GLU A 46 -2.07 1.62 -11.85
CA GLU A 46 -3.08 0.61 -11.49
C GLU A 46 -3.89 1.01 -10.27
N VAL A 47 -3.36 1.93 -9.47
CA VAL A 47 -3.97 2.33 -8.21
C VAL A 47 -4.70 3.65 -8.39
N ARG A 48 -6.01 3.63 -8.23
CA ARG A 48 -6.83 4.84 -8.40
C ARG A 48 -7.11 5.54 -7.09
N ARG A 49 -7.16 4.79 -6.00
CA ARG A 49 -7.45 5.36 -4.69
C ARG A 49 -6.57 4.70 -3.65
N VAL A 50 -6.07 5.52 -2.74
CA VAL A 50 -5.30 5.06 -1.59
C VAL A 50 -5.95 5.63 -0.34
N MET A 51 -6.12 4.78 0.66
CA MET A 51 -6.59 5.22 1.98
C MET A 51 -5.61 4.74 3.03
N VAL A 52 -5.25 5.61 3.94
CA VAL A 52 -4.38 5.28 5.05
C VAL A 52 -5.16 5.51 6.34
N ASN A 53 -5.35 4.42 7.09
CA ASN A 53 -6.12 4.44 8.34
C ASN A 53 -7.53 5.01 8.15
N GLY A 54 -8.16 4.67 7.02
CA GLY A 54 -9.51 5.11 6.73
C GLY A 54 -9.64 6.52 6.15
N ARG A 55 -8.52 7.18 5.85
CA ARG A 55 -8.52 8.52 5.28
C ARG A 55 -7.89 8.49 3.89
N ARG A 56 -8.41 9.31 2.99
CA ARG A 56 -7.82 9.41 1.65
C ARG A 56 -6.40 9.93 1.74
N ALA A 57 -5.53 9.31 0.95
CA ALA A 57 -4.12 9.65 0.91
C ALA A 57 -3.67 9.83 -0.53
N ARG A 58 -2.46 10.36 -0.69
CA ARG A 58 -1.83 10.57 -1.99
C ARG A 58 -0.62 9.66 -2.13
N LEU A 59 -0.08 9.59 -3.33
CA LEU A 59 1.12 8.79 -3.58
C LEU A 59 2.32 9.29 -2.79
N ASP A 60 2.37 10.56 -2.48
CA ASP A 60 3.47 11.16 -1.72
C ASP A 60 3.22 11.24 -0.20
N THR A 61 2.11 10.68 0.26
CA THR A 61 1.82 10.63 1.70
C THR A 61 2.84 9.75 2.41
N SER A 62 3.43 10.27 3.47
CA SER A 62 4.38 9.53 4.28
C SER A 62 3.69 8.45 5.09
N LEU A 63 4.33 7.29 5.21
CA LEU A 63 3.82 6.17 5.98
C LEU A 63 4.48 6.12 7.35
N HIS A 64 3.74 5.60 8.31
CA HIS A 64 4.19 5.46 9.68
C HIS A 64 3.97 4.01 10.14
N ARG A 65 4.58 3.67 11.26
CA ARG A 65 4.46 2.32 11.81
C ARG A 65 2.99 1.98 12.06
N ASP A 66 2.64 0.75 11.72
CA ASP A 66 1.30 0.19 11.93
C ASP A 66 0.18 0.84 11.12
N ASP A 67 0.51 1.65 10.13
CA ASP A 67 -0.50 2.19 9.23
C ASP A 67 -1.19 1.06 8.46
N ILE A 68 -2.48 1.24 8.23
CA ILE A 68 -3.28 0.34 7.40
C ILE A 68 -3.54 1.05 6.08
N VAL A 69 -2.97 0.51 5.01
CA VAL A 69 -3.05 1.10 3.68
C VAL A 69 -4.00 0.30 2.82
N GLN A 70 -5.07 0.92 2.37
CA GLN A 70 -6.03 0.30 1.46
C GLN A 70 -5.78 0.82 0.06
N LEU A 71 -5.66 -0.10 -0.90
CA LEU A 71 -5.43 0.24 -2.30
C LEU A 71 -6.63 -0.19 -3.14
N GLU A 72 -7.13 0.69 -3.97
CA GLU A 72 -8.23 0.41 -4.89
C GLU A 72 -7.81 0.71 -6.32
N GLY A 73 -8.25 -0.15 -7.21
CA GLY A 73 -7.98 -0.01 -8.64
C GLY A 73 -9.07 0.63 -9.46
#